data_b29c0ebf00f0b439a74d1fde3062d1d8
#
_entry.id   b29c0ebf00f0b439a74d1fde3062d1d8
#
_cell.length_a   1.000
_cell.length_b   1.000
_cell.length_c   1.000
_cell.angle_alpha   90.00
_cell.angle_beta   90.00
_cell.angle_gamma   90.00
#
_symmetry.space_group_name_H-M   'P 1'
#
loop_
_entity.id
_entity.type
_entity.pdbx_description
1 polymer ?
#
loop_
_entity_poly.entity_id
_entity_poly.type
_entity_poly.pdbx_seq_one_letter_code
_entity_poly.pdbx_strand_id
1 'polypeptide(L)'
;RRDIRRLGTQLGDTLVRQVGPDLLEQVEQVRTLARALREGDDSVGEELTDRLGNTDVVRAIELVRAFTTYFHLANTAEQVHRIDDLAENRTTRSKRIAETVSRLVELGFTPNDVAAAVNKVQLYPVFTAHPRSPFSSNSG
;
A
#
# COMPACT_ATOMS: atom_id res chain seq x y z
N ARG A 1 -4.05 -9.28 3.97
CA ARG A 1 -3.06 -9.45 5.08
C ARG A 1 -2.31 -10.78 5.03
N ARG A 2 -2.97 -11.89 4.65
CA ARG A 2 -2.35 -13.24 4.57
C ARG A 2 -1.25 -13.28 3.49
N ASP A 3 -1.52 -12.70 2.32
CA ASP A 3 -0.59 -12.71 1.19
C ASP A 3 0.63 -11.83 1.45
N ILE A 4 0.46 -10.66 2.05
CA ILE A 4 1.58 -9.79 2.44
C ILE A 4 2.52 -10.53 3.40
N ARG A 5 1.97 -11.28 4.37
CA ARG A 5 2.78 -12.09 5.29
C ARG A 5 3.53 -13.18 4.55
N ARG A 6 2.87 -13.90 3.64
CA ARG A 6 3.49 -14.94 2.82
C ARG A 6 4.61 -14.38 1.93
N LEU A 7 4.36 -13.26 1.27
CA LEU A 7 5.37 -12.59 0.44
C LEU A 7 6.55 -12.10 1.29
N GLY A 8 6.31 -11.57 2.48
CA GLY A 8 7.37 -11.19 3.43
C GLY A 8 8.24 -12.37 3.83
N THR A 9 7.65 -13.54 4.13
CA THR A 9 8.41 -14.76 4.45
C THR A 9 9.26 -15.20 3.25
N GLN A 10 8.69 -15.25 2.05
CA GLN A 10 9.45 -15.63 0.84
C GLN A 10 10.59 -14.66 0.53
N LEU A 11 10.39 -13.37 0.76
CA LEU A 11 11.45 -12.37 0.63
C LEU A 11 12.55 -12.61 1.66
N GLY A 12 12.21 -12.87 2.93
CA GLY A 12 13.16 -13.20 3.98
C GLY A 12 14.02 -14.42 3.62
N ASP A 13 13.38 -15.51 3.18
CA ASP A 13 14.10 -16.72 2.72
C ASP A 13 15.03 -16.42 1.54
N THR A 14 14.64 -15.51 0.66
CA THR A 14 15.47 -15.09 -0.48
C THR A 14 16.67 -14.26 -0.04
N LEU A 15 16.49 -13.34 0.90
CA LEU A 15 17.57 -12.55 1.46
C LEU A 15 18.61 -13.43 2.14
N VAL A 16 18.17 -14.40 2.94
CA VAL A 16 19.07 -15.38 3.59
C VAL A 16 19.88 -16.15 2.57
N ARG A 17 19.26 -16.61 1.49
CA ARG A 17 19.97 -17.38 0.44
C ARG A 17 20.96 -16.57 -0.37
N GLN A 18 20.66 -15.30 -0.63
CA GLN A 18 21.46 -14.46 -1.53
C GLN A 18 22.55 -13.65 -0.81
N VAL A 19 22.27 -13.20 0.41
CA VAL A 19 23.18 -12.28 1.14
C VAL A 19 23.62 -12.88 2.47
N GLY A 20 22.75 -13.63 3.14
CA GLY A 20 23.01 -14.26 4.41
C GLY A 20 21.97 -13.89 5.49
N PRO A 21 21.97 -14.63 6.61
CA PRO A 21 21.04 -14.44 7.71
C PRO A 21 21.20 -13.08 8.40
N ASP A 22 22.40 -12.52 8.44
CA ASP A 22 22.73 -11.26 9.13
C ASP A 22 21.96 -10.07 8.54
N LEU A 23 21.72 -10.05 7.21
CA LEU A 23 20.92 -9.02 6.59
C LEU A 23 19.46 -9.12 7.04
N LEU A 24 18.88 -10.33 7.07
CA LEU A 24 17.51 -10.52 7.52
C LEU A 24 17.33 -10.08 8.97
N GLU A 25 18.27 -10.43 9.85
CA GLU A 25 18.25 -10.01 11.24
C GLU A 25 18.26 -8.48 11.35
N GLN A 26 19.13 -7.81 10.60
CA GLN A 26 19.22 -6.35 10.60
C GLN A 26 17.94 -5.71 10.06
N VAL A 27 17.33 -6.26 8.97
CA VAL A 27 16.05 -5.80 8.45
C VAL A 27 14.96 -5.90 9.52
N GLU A 28 14.87 -7.02 10.25
CA GLU A 28 13.87 -7.21 11.29
C GLU A 28 14.07 -6.29 12.50
N GLN A 29 15.33 -6.03 12.88
CA GLN A 29 15.66 -5.08 13.93
C GLN A 29 15.23 -3.66 13.55
N VAL A 30 15.63 -3.17 12.37
CA VAL A 30 15.25 -1.84 11.88
C VAL A 30 13.72 -1.72 11.76
N ARG A 31 13.05 -2.75 11.25
CA ARG A 31 11.59 -2.78 11.14
C ARG A 31 10.90 -2.69 12.51
N THR A 32 11.43 -3.39 13.50
CA THR A 32 10.88 -3.41 14.86
C THR A 32 11.03 -2.06 15.54
N LEU A 33 12.21 -1.45 15.48
CA LEU A 33 12.47 -0.13 16.04
C LEU A 33 11.65 0.96 15.35
N ALA A 34 11.61 0.96 14.01
CA ALA A 34 10.80 1.91 13.25
C ALA A 34 9.29 1.77 13.53
N ARG A 35 8.84 0.57 13.83
CA ARG A 35 7.45 0.34 14.24
C ARG A 35 7.18 0.87 15.63
N ALA A 36 8.03 0.59 16.61
CA ALA A 36 7.90 1.08 17.98
C ALA A 36 7.88 2.62 18.01
N LEU A 37 8.81 3.27 17.28
CA LEU A 37 8.84 4.72 17.13
C LEU A 37 7.54 5.28 16.58
N ARG A 38 6.97 4.65 15.54
CA ARG A 38 5.68 5.07 14.97
C ARG A 38 4.50 4.86 15.93
N GLU A 39 4.58 3.88 16.81
CA GLU A 39 3.57 3.58 17.84
C GLU A 39 3.70 4.52 19.06
N GLY A 40 4.68 5.45 19.05
CA GLY A 40 4.87 6.49 20.05
C GLY A 40 5.94 6.20 21.10
N ASP A 41 6.78 5.19 20.88
CA ASP A 41 7.94 4.91 21.74
C ASP A 41 9.15 5.70 21.25
N ASP A 42 9.26 6.95 21.71
CA ASP A 42 10.35 7.85 21.34
C ASP A 42 11.72 7.37 21.88
N SER A 43 11.75 6.47 22.87
CA SER A 43 12.99 5.98 23.47
C SER A 43 13.87 5.18 22.50
N VAL A 44 13.27 4.59 21.45
CA VAL A 44 13.99 3.80 20.43
C VAL A 44 14.55 4.65 19.28
N GLY A 45 14.24 5.95 19.25
CA GLY A 45 14.64 6.84 18.13
C GLY A 45 16.15 7.02 18.02
N GLU A 46 16.84 7.18 19.15
CA GLU A 46 18.31 7.27 19.19
C GLU A 46 18.95 5.96 18.77
N GLU A 47 18.46 4.82 19.26
CA GLU A 47 18.98 3.50 18.88
C GLU A 47 18.84 3.25 17.38
N LEU A 48 17.70 3.60 16.79
CA LEU A 48 17.45 3.47 15.36
C LEU A 48 18.41 4.35 14.56
N THR A 49 18.63 5.59 15.00
CA THR A 49 19.53 6.55 14.35
C THR A 49 20.98 6.08 14.41
N ASP A 50 21.44 5.65 15.56
CA ASP A 50 22.80 5.15 15.75
C ASP A 50 23.06 3.88 14.92
N ARG A 51 22.11 2.96 14.90
CA ARG A 51 22.20 1.72 14.14
C ARG A 51 22.30 1.98 12.65
N LEU A 52 21.50 2.89 12.12
CA LEU A 52 21.55 3.25 10.70
C LEU A 52 22.78 4.09 10.37
N GLY A 53 23.19 5.00 11.25
CA GLY A 53 24.35 5.85 11.06
C GLY A 53 25.68 5.10 11.08
N ASN A 54 25.76 4.00 11.84
CA ASN A 54 26.93 3.13 11.90
C ASN A 54 26.93 1.99 10.87
N THR A 55 25.92 1.93 9.99
CA THR A 55 25.86 0.93 8.92
C THR A 55 26.74 1.36 7.76
N ASP A 56 27.63 0.45 7.30
CA ASP A 56 28.45 0.72 6.12
C ASP A 56 27.60 0.87 4.84
N VAL A 57 28.16 1.53 3.84
CA VAL A 57 27.42 1.90 2.61
C VAL A 57 26.88 0.69 1.85
N VAL A 58 27.64 -0.41 1.79
CA VAL A 58 27.24 -1.62 1.07
C VAL A 58 26.03 -2.23 1.78
N ARG A 59 26.11 -2.37 3.08
CA ARG A 59 25.02 -2.89 3.91
C ARG A 59 23.80 -1.97 3.90
N ALA A 60 24.00 -0.65 3.89
CA ALA A 60 22.91 0.31 3.75
C ALA A 60 22.15 0.15 2.42
N ILE A 61 22.87 -0.08 1.32
CA ILE A 61 22.25 -0.36 0.01
C ILE A 61 21.43 -1.66 0.06
N GLU A 62 21.96 -2.71 0.68
CA GLU A 62 21.24 -3.98 0.83
C GLU A 62 19.95 -3.83 1.65
N LEU A 63 20.00 -3.08 2.75
CA LEU A 63 18.82 -2.74 3.56
C LEU A 63 17.77 -1.97 2.75
N VAL A 64 18.18 -0.91 2.04
CA VAL A 64 17.28 -0.12 1.22
C VAL A 64 16.61 -0.99 0.14
N ARG A 65 17.38 -1.89 -0.50
CA ARG A 65 16.85 -2.82 -1.49
C ARG A 65 15.82 -3.79 -0.89
N ALA A 66 16.11 -4.34 0.29
CA ALA A 66 15.20 -5.24 1.00
C ALA A 66 13.88 -4.54 1.33
N PHE A 67 13.91 -3.35 1.91
CA PHE A 67 12.71 -2.57 2.23
C PHE A 67 11.94 -2.13 0.97
N THR A 68 12.64 -1.66 -0.05
CA THR A 68 11.99 -1.26 -1.32
C THR A 68 11.27 -2.43 -1.95
N THR A 69 11.90 -3.60 -1.99
CA THR A 69 11.27 -4.82 -2.51
C THR A 69 10.06 -5.23 -1.69
N TYR A 70 10.16 -5.19 -0.36
CA TYR A 70 9.04 -5.49 0.53
C TYR A 70 7.84 -4.55 0.28
N PHE A 71 8.07 -3.25 0.21
CA PHE A 71 6.99 -2.29 -0.04
C PHE A 71 6.38 -2.45 -1.43
N HIS A 72 7.20 -2.77 -2.43
CA HIS A 72 6.67 -3.05 -3.77
C HIS A 72 5.75 -4.28 -3.78
N LEU A 73 6.16 -5.37 -3.14
CA LEU A 73 5.35 -6.58 -2.99
C LEU A 73 4.07 -6.32 -2.19
N ALA A 74 4.16 -5.58 -1.08
CA ALA A 74 3.01 -5.23 -0.26
C ALA A 74 2.00 -4.39 -1.05
N ASN A 75 2.45 -3.36 -1.75
CA ASN A 75 1.60 -2.51 -2.59
C ASN A 75 0.93 -3.32 -3.72
N THR A 76 1.67 -4.23 -4.35
CA THR A 76 1.12 -5.10 -5.40
C THR A 76 0.03 -6.01 -4.83
N ALA A 77 0.27 -6.62 -3.67
CA ALA A 77 -0.72 -7.46 -3.00
C ALA A 77 -1.99 -6.66 -2.62
N GLU A 78 -1.81 -5.44 -2.11
CA GLU A 78 -2.95 -4.55 -1.81
C GLU A 78 -3.74 -4.16 -3.06
N GLN A 79 -3.06 -3.90 -4.18
CA GLN A 79 -3.74 -3.60 -5.45
C GLN A 79 -4.56 -4.79 -5.96
N VAL A 80 -4.02 -6.01 -5.89
CA VAL A 80 -4.74 -7.23 -6.26
C VAL A 80 -5.99 -7.40 -5.39
N HIS A 81 -5.85 -7.30 -4.07
CA HIS A 81 -7.00 -7.37 -3.16
C HIS A 81 -8.06 -6.30 -3.46
N ARG A 82 -7.64 -5.08 -3.79
CA ARG A 82 -8.58 -4.01 -4.14
C ARG A 82 -9.33 -4.31 -5.43
N ILE A 83 -8.69 -4.95 -6.41
CA ILE A 83 -9.34 -5.38 -7.66
C ILE A 83 -10.37 -6.48 -7.35
N ASP A 84 -10.02 -7.47 -6.53
CA ASP A 84 -10.93 -8.54 -6.12
C ASP A 84 -12.14 -7.98 -5.35
N ASP A 85 -11.91 -7.10 -4.38
CA ASP A 85 -12.97 -6.41 -3.64
C ASP A 85 -13.88 -5.59 -4.58
N LEU A 86 -13.32 -4.93 -5.58
CA LEU A 86 -14.10 -4.20 -6.58
C LEU A 86 -14.92 -5.14 -7.47
N ALA A 87 -14.39 -6.30 -7.83
CA ALA A 87 -15.08 -7.30 -8.62
C ALA A 87 -16.26 -7.92 -7.83
N GLU A 88 -16.03 -8.31 -6.58
CA GLU A 88 -17.07 -8.84 -5.70
C GLU A 88 -18.16 -7.79 -5.39
N ASN A 89 -17.77 -6.53 -5.22
CA ASN A 89 -18.68 -5.43 -4.90
C ASN A 89 -19.44 -4.88 -6.12
N ARG A 90 -19.15 -5.30 -7.35
CA ARG A 90 -19.87 -4.82 -8.54
C ARG A 90 -21.36 -5.12 -8.47
N THR A 91 -21.72 -6.34 -8.12
CA THR A 91 -23.12 -6.77 -7.97
C THR A 91 -23.81 -6.02 -6.83
N THR A 92 -23.14 -5.85 -5.69
CA THR A 92 -23.66 -5.11 -4.53
C THR A 92 -23.82 -3.62 -4.83
N ARG A 93 -22.89 -3.01 -5.59
CA ARG A 93 -23.04 -1.60 -6.04
C ARG A 93 -24.19 -1.40 -6.98
N SER A 94 -24.36 -2.27 -7.99
CA SER A 94 -25.49 -2.22 -8.91
C SER A 94 -26.80 -2.35 -8.16
N LYS A 95 -26.89 -3.24 -7.17
CA LYS A 95 -28.06 -3.40 -6.32
C LYS A 95 -28.34 -2.13 -5.49
N ARG A 96 -27.33 -1.53 -4.87
CA ARG A 96 -27.45 -0.28 -4.11
C ARG A 96 -27.92 0.89 -4.96
N ILE A 97 -27.39 1.02 -6.19
CA ILE A 97 -27.84 2.07 -7.12
C ILE A 97 -29.30 1.86 -7.49
N ALA A 98 -29.70 0.62 -7.84
CA ALA A 98 -31.07 0.29 -8.15
C ALA A 98 -32.03 0.58 -6.98
N GLU A 99 -31.65 0.18 -5.75
CA GLU A 99 -32.40 0.47 -4.53
C GLU A 99 -32.55 1.99 -4.28
N THR A 100 -31.46 2.75 -4.51
CA THR A 100 -31.51 4.22 -4.38
C THR A 100 -32.44 4.84 -5.41
N VAL A 101 -32.36 4.41 -6.67
CA VAL A 101 -33.25 4.91 -7.72
C VAL A 101 -34.70 4.56 -7.42
N SER A 102 -34.98 3.32 -7.00
CA SER A 102 -36.35 2.92 -6.60
C SER A 102 -36.90 3.79 -5.48
N ARG A 103 -36.07 4.08 -4.48
CA ARG A 103 -36.48 4.96 -3.36
C ARG A 103 -36.74 6.40 -3.81
N LEU A 104 -35.98 6.93 -4.76
CA LEU A 104 -36.23 8.25 -5.34
C LEU A 104 -37.55 8.28 -6.09
N VAL A 105 -37.89 7.23 -6.84
CA VAL A 105 -39.18 7.10 -7.53
C VAL A 105 -40.34 7.04 -6.53
N GLU A 106 -40.20 6.28 -5.44
CA GLU A 106 -41.21 6.21 -4.36
C GLU A 106 -41.42 7.57 -3.68
N LEU A 107 -40.39 8.41 -3.62
CA LEU A 107 -40.46 9.79 -3.10
C LEU A 107 -41.04 10.79 -4.13
N GLY A 108 -41.43 10.34 -5.32
CA GLY A 108 -42.07 11.15 -6.35
C GLY A 108 -41.13 11.87 -7.32
N PHE A 109 -39.82 11.54 -7.27
CA PHE A 109 -38.86 12.08 -8.24
C PHE A 109 -39.07 11.43 -9.61
N THR A 110 -39.10 12.26 -10.64
CA THR A 110 -39.18 11.77 -12.03
C THR A 110 -37.78 11.33 -12.54
N PRO A 111 -37.73 10.49 -13.59
CA PRO A 111 -36.46 10.16 -14.24
C PRO A 111 -35.65 11.39 -14.68
N ASN A 112 -36.34 12.48 -15.09
CA ASN A 112 -35.69 13.74 -15.47
C ASN A 112 -35.07 14.45 -14.27
N ASP A 113 -35.68 14.41 -13.10
CA ASP A 113 -35.12 14.98 -11.87
C ASP A 113 -33.84 14.25 -11.47
N VAL A 114 -33.88 12.91 -11.56
CA VAL A 114 -32.69 12.07 -11.28
C VAL A 114 -31.58 12.35 -12.29
N ALA A 115 -31.90 12.43 -13.59
CA ALA A 115 -30.93 12.76 -14.62
C ALA A 115 -30.32 14.16 -14.43
N ALA A 116 -31.15 15.16 -14.09
CA ALA A 116 -30.70 16.51 -13.80
C ALA A 116 -29.76 16.57 -12.57
N ALA A 117 -30.04 15.76 -11.54
CA ALA A 117 -29.17 15.65 -10.37
C ALA A 117 -27.82 14.99 -10.71
N VAL A 118 -27.84 13.89 -11.47
CA VAL A 118 -26.61 13.19 -11.91
C VAL A 118 -25.73 14.08 -12.77
N ASN A 119 -26.33 14.89 -13.66
CA ASN A 119 -25.59 15.84 -14.50
C ASN A 119 -24.90 16.97 -13.72
N LYS A 120 -25.30 17.21 -12.47
CA LYS A 120 -24.65 18.19 -11.58
C LYS A 120 -23.51 17.60 -10.77
N VAL A 121 -23.35 16.26 -10.78
CA VAL A 121 -22.27 15.60 -10.04
C VAL A 121 -20.93 15.90 -10.71
N GLN A 122 -20.04 16.51 -9.97
CA GLN A 122 -18.66 16.74 -10.40
C GLN A 122 -17.75 15.70 -9.75
N LEU A 123 -16.97 15.00 -10.56
CA LEU A 123 -15.98 14.03 -10.10
C LEU A 123 -14.60 14.69 -10.10
N TYR A 124 -14.01 14.81 -8.92
CA TYR A 124 -12.64 15.27 -8.77
C TYR A 124 -11.74 14.06 -8.48
N PRO A 125 -10.96 13.55 -9.46
CA PRO A 125 -10.03 12.49 -9.20
C PRO A 125 -8.90 13.02 -8.32
N VAL A 126 -8.70 12.40 -7.16
CA VAL A 126 -7.56 12.66 -6.30
C VAL A 126 -6.51 11.58 -6.60
N PHE A 127 -5.44 11.99 -7.25
CA PHE A 127 -4.29 11.13 -7.49
C PHE A 127 -3.37 11.20 -6.27
N THR A 128 -3.25 10.12 -5.53
CA THR A 128 -2.16 9.98 -4.57
C THR A 128 -0.86 9.83 -5.34
N ALA A 129 0.09 10.74 -5.13
CA ALA A 129 1.41 10.61 -5.72
C ALA A 129 2.06 9.32 -5.23
N HIS A 130 2.14 8.30 -6.08
CA HIS A 130 3.10 7.23 -5.85
C HIS A 130 4.49 7.84 -5.99
N PRO A 131 5.43 7.55 -5.06
CA PRO A 131 6.81 7.95 -5.26
C PRO A 131 7.26 7.36 -6.60
N ARG A 132 7.61 8.25 -7.53
CA ARG A 132 8.17 7.83 -8.83
C ARG A 132 9.40 6.98 -8.53
N SER A 133 9.48 5.79 -9.13
CA SER A 133 10.70 5.01 -9.10
C SER A 133 11.85 5.91 -9.59
N PRO A 134 12.94 6.07 -8.83
CA PRO A 134 14.08 6.88 -9.26
C PRO A 134 14.84 6.29 -10.46
N PHE A 135 14.39 5.15 -10.98
CA PHE A 135 15.02 4.42 -12.08
C PHE A 135 14.26 4.52 -13.42
N SER A 136 13.48 5.56 -13.63
CA SER A 136 13.08 5.92 -14.99
C SER A 136 14.30 6.57 -15.67
N SER A 137 15.23 5.74 -16.15
CA SER A 137 16.29 6.18 -17.05
C SER A 137 15.66 6.76 -18.30
N ASN A 138 15.82 8.06 -18.47
CA ASN A 138 15.60 8.77 -19.70
C ASN A 138 16.63 8.22 -20.72
N SER A 139 16.21 7.29 -21.58
CA SER A 139 16.95 6.96 -22.79
C SER A 139 16.39 7.87 -23.85
N GLY A 140 17.03 9.04 -24.02
CA GLY A 140 16.96 9.89 -25.19
C GLY A 140 18.12 9.54 -26.13
#